data_68a3ada97daf89783a605919fcba706d
#
_entry.id   68a3ada97daf89783a605919fcba706d
#
_cell.length_a   1.000
_cell.length_b   1.000
_cell.length_c   1.000
_cell.angle_alpha   90.00
_cell.angle_beta   90.00
_cell.angle_gamma   90.00
#
_symmetry.space_group_name_H-M   'P 1'
#
loop_
_entity.id
_entity.type
_entity.pdbx_description
1 polymer ?
#
loop_
_entity_poly.entity_id
_entity_poly.type
_entity_poly.pdbx_seq_one_letter_code
_entity_poly.pdbx_strand_id
1 'polypeptide(L)'
;AVLRHGQFIGDMRTKDTNAQEMTNMMVGHAVTLNIDRPDPVDPKPRIEVKNLTVRSIDGIVKLDDVSFTANSGEILGIAGISGCGQKELLEAIAGLQPVESGSISYVEDDGKADELIGKDPLAIADMGVALSFVPEDRLGMGLVGNMDLADNMMLRSYRRGHGQFTDRKSPRKLAQEVVDDLEVSTPGISTPVRRLSGGNVQKVLVGREIASAPTV
;
A
#
# COMPACT_ATOMS: atom_id res chain seq x y z
N ALA A 1 -20.25 4.74 28.08
CA ALA A 1 -18.94 5.00 28.72
C ALA A 1 -17.82 4.86 27.70
N VAL A 2 -16.79 5.70 27.81
CA VAL A 2 -15.59 5.68 26.96
C VAL A 2 -14.40 5.33 27.82
N LEU A 3 -13.60 4.36 27.34
CA LEU A 3 -12.33 3.97 27.93
C LEU A 3 -11.21 4.26 26.92
N ARG A 4 -10.07 4.76 27.41
CA ARG A 4 -8.85 5.00 26.63
C ARG A 4 -7.64 4.49 27.40
N HIS A 5 -6.87 3.59 26.82
CA HIS A 5 -5.73 2.91 27.48
C HIS A 5 -6.10 2.30 28.85
N GLY A 6 -7.30 1.73 28.96
CA GLY A 6 -7.80 1.14 30.22
C GLY A 6 -8.30 2.14 31.27
N GLN A 7 -8.23 3.45 31.00
CA GLN A 7 -8.72 4.49 31.89
C GLN A 7 -10.13 4.95 31.51
N PHE A 8 -10.96 5.19 32.50
CA PHE A 8 -12.29 5.79 32.29
C PHE A 8 -12.13 7.28 31.93
N ILE A 9 -12.63 7.66 30.77
CA ILE A 9 -12.58 9.04 30.28
C ILE A 9 -13.89 9.79 30.58
N GLY A 10 -15.00 9.09 30.53
CA GLY A 10 -16.31 9.66 30.80
C GLY A 10 -17.44 8.79 30.28
N ASP A 11 -18.67 9.21 30.59
CA ASP A 11 -19.88 8.63 30.04
C ASP A 11 -20.82 9.74 29.53
N MET A 12 -21.68 9.38 28.60
CA MET A 12 -22.70 10.25 28.04
C MET A 12 -23.91 9.45 27.60
N ARG A 13 -25.08 10.08 27.57
CA ARG A 13 -26.27 9.45 27.05
C ARG A 13 -26.23 9.48 25.53
N THR A 14 -26.65 8.39 24.88
CA THR A 14 -26.63 8.24 23.42
C THR A 14 -27.35 9.37 22.70
N LYS A 15 -28.42 9.91 23.32
CA LYS A 15 -29.21 11.02 22.74
C LYS A 15 -28.54 12.39 22.83
N ASP A 16 -27.55 12.55 23.71
CA ASP A 16 -26.88 13.82 24.02
C ASP A 16 -25.44 13.86 23.41
N THR A 17 -25.09 12.91 22.52
CA THR A 17 -23.77 12.81 21.89
C THR A 17 -23.88 12.52 20.40
N ASN A 18 -22.76 12.69 19.69
CA ASN A 18 -22.61 12.36 18.28
C ASN A 18 -21.30 11.55 18.05
N ALA A 19 -21.15 10.99 16.84
CA ALA A 19 -20.00 10.17 16.48
C ALA A 19 -18.66 10.91 16.62
N GLN A 20 -18.64 12.20 16.27
CA GLN A 20 -17.43 13.04 16.36
C GLN A 20 -16.97 13.23 17.80
N GLU A 21 -17.90 13.53 18.71
CA GLU A 21 -17.60 13.72 20.12
C GLU A 21 -17.10 12.42 20.76
N MET A 22 -17.74 11.30 20.46
CA MET A 22 -17.30 9.97 20.91
C MET A 22 -15.90 9.67 20.41
N THR A 23 -15.63 9.93 19.14
CA THR A 23 -14.30 9.73 18.53
C THR A 23 -13.24 10.57 19.22
N ASN A 24 -13.50 11.85 19.46
CA ASN A 24 -12.58 12.75 20.16
C ASN A 24 -12.25 12.25 21.57
N MET A 25 -13.24 11.73 22.30
CA MET A 25 -13.02 11.15 23.63
C MET A 25 -12.18 9.87 23.57
N MET A 26 -12.44 9.00 22.59
CA MET A 26 -11.71 7.75 22.42
C MET A 26 -10.25 7.97 22.01
N VAL A 27 -10.00 8.92 21.10
CA VAL A 27 -8.65 9.21 20.57
C VAL A 27 -7.90 10.19 21.48
N GLY A 28 -8.60 11.17 22.08
CA GLY A 28 -8.03 12.14 23.02
C GLY A 28 -7.62 13.47 22.40
N HIS A 29 -7.84 13.64 21.11
CA HIS A 29 -7.68 14.90 20.37
C HIS A 29 -8.78 15.01 19.31
N ALA A 30 -8.98 16.21 18.77
CA ALA A 30 -9.91 16.40 17.68
C ALA A 30 -9.43 15.64 16.43
N VAL A 31 -10.29 14.81 15.88
CA VAL A 31 -10.04 14.09 14.62
C VAL A 31 -10.88 14.73 13.54
N THR A 32 -10.24 15.22 12.50
CA THR A 32 -10.91 15.72 11.30
C THR A 32 -11.04 14.56 10.32
N LEU A 33 -12.27 14.16 10.02
CA LEU A 33 -12.55 13.09 9.05
C LEU A 33 -12.50 13.58 7.60
N ASN A 34 -12.55 14.89 7.39
CA ASN A 34 -12.41 15.49 6.07
C ASN A 34 -10.94 15.65 5.74
N ILE A 35 -10.49 14.96 4.72
CA ILE A 35 -9.16 15.10 4.14
C ILE A 35 -9.28 16.08 2.98
N ASP A 36 -8.63 17.24 3.13
CA ASP A 36 -8.50 18.21 2.04
C ASP A 36 -7.46 17.68 1.04
N ARG A 37 -7.91 17.40 -0.18
CA ARG A 37 -7.06 16.87 -1.25
C ARG A 37 -7.06 17.88 -2.39
N PRO A 38 -5.88 18.30 -2.86
CA PRO A 38 -5.81 19.11 -4.07
C PRO A 38 -6.34 18.32 -5.27
N ASP A 39 -6.99 19.00 -6.20
CA ASP A 39 -7.37 18.41 -7.47
C ASP A 39 -6.13 18.05 -8.28
N PRO A 40 -6.15 16.95 -9.07
CA PRO A 40 -5.05 16.61 -9.95
C PRO A 40 -4.78 17.72 -10.96
N VAL A 41 -3.51 18.07 -11.15
CA VAL A 41 -3.09 19.05 -12.15
C VAL A 41 -2.69 18.32 -13.43
N ASP A 42 -3.40 18.56 -14.53
CA ASP A 42 -3.17 17.96 -15.86
C ASP A 42 -3.01 16.42 -15.80
N PRO A 43 -4.07 15.69 -15.35
CA PRO A 43 -3.99 14.25 -15.18
C PRO A 43 -3.77 13.55 -16.53
N LYS A 44 -2.74 12.70 -16.63
CA LYS A 44 -2.40 11.90 -17.80
C LYS A 44 -2.53 10.42 -17.50
N PRO A 45 -2.93 9.59 -18.47
CA PRO A 45 -2.94 8.14 -18.29
C PRO A 45 -1.61 7.62 -17.75
N ARG A 46 -1.67 6.72 -16.74
CA ARG A 46 -0.51 6.01 -16.18
C ARG A 46 -0.65 4.50 -16.32
N ILE A 47 -1.80 3.96 -15.96
CA ILE A 47 -2.12 2.55 -16.18
C ILE A 47 -3.36 2.49 -17.05
N GLU A 48 -3.24 1.84 -18.19
CA GLU A 48 -4.37 1.49 -19.04
C GLU A 48 -4.60 -0.02 -19.00
N VAL A 49 -5.79 -0.42 -18.62
CA VAL A 49 -6.24 -1.83 -18.63
C VAL A 49 -7.33 -1.95 -19.70
N LYS A 50 -7.18 -2.93 -20.61
CA LYS A 50 -8.13 -3.14 -21.72
C LYS A 50 -8.50 -4.62 -21.82
N ASN A 51 -9.80 -4.89 -21.72
CA ASN A 51 -10.41 -6.21 -21.93
C ASN A 51 -9.74 -7.32 -21.10
N LEU A 52 -9.34 -6.99 -19.85
CA LEU A 52 -8.58 -7.86 -18.98
C LEU A 52 -9.44 -9.01 -18.47
N THR A 53 -9.02 -10.24 -18.76
CA THR A 53 -9.61 -11.46 -18.20
C THR A 53 -8.56 -12.25 -17.43
N VAL A 54 -8.90 -12.61 -16.19
CA VAL A 54 -8.04 -13.38 -15.30
C VAL A 54 -8.80 -14.55 -14.73
N ARG A 55 -8.17 -15.74 -14.71
CA ARG A 55 -8.69 -16.94 -14.03
C ARG A 55 -7.82 -17.33 -12.84
N SER A 56 -8.48 -17.89 -11.83
CA SER A 56 -7.77 -18.57 -10.75
C SER A 56 -7.15 -19.87 -11.23
N ILE A 57 -6.27 -20.45 -10.41
CA ILE A 57 -5.67 -21.79 -10.65
C ILE A 57 -6.76 -22.87 -10.84
N ASP A 58 -7.90 -22.71 -10.18
CA ASP A 58 -9.05 -23.65 -10.30
C ASP A 58 -9.91 -23.38 -11.54
N GLY A 59 -9.50 -22.48 -12.45
CA GLY A 59 -10.19 -22.15 -13.68
C GLY A 59 -11.40 -21.23 -13.52
N ILE A 60 -11.64 -20.67 -12.33
CA ILE A 60 -12.75 -19.75 -12.06
C ILE A 60 -12.37 -18.37 -12.60
N VAL A 61 -13.24 -17.76 -13.40
CA VAL A 61 -13.09 -16.37 -13.87
C VAL A 61 -13.17 -15.44 -12.67
N LYS A 62 -12.12 -14.65 -12.44
CA LYS A 62 -12.01 -13.63 -11.40
C LYS A 62 -12.20 -12.23 -11.93
N LEU A 63 -11.71 -11.98 -13.13
CA LEU A 63 -11.94 -10.75 -13.89
C LEU A 63 -12.44 -11.17 -15.26
N ASP A 64 -13.47 -10.49 -15.76
CA ASP A 64 -14.10 -10.74 -17.05
C ASP A 64 -14.22 -9.42 -17.81
N ASP A 65 -13.43 -9.28 -18.87
CA ASP A 65 -13.44 -8.13 -19.79
C ASP A 65 -13.35 -6.74 -19.11
N VAL A 66 -12.46 -6.62 -18.10
CA VAL A 66 -12.31 -5.39 -17.31
C VAL A 66 -11.47 -4.37 -18.07
N SER A 67 -11.98 -3.13 -18.19
CA SER A 67 -11.25 -2.01 -18.80
C SER A 67 -11.38 -0.74 -17.98
N PHE A 68 -10.26 -0.04 -17.75
CA PHE A 68 -10.22 1.27 -17.10
C PHE A 68 -8.88 1.96 -17.38
N THR A 69 -8.82 3.24 -17.02
CA THR A 69 -7.59 4.03 -17.02
C THR A 69 -7.41 4.67 -15.64
N ALA A 70 -6.22 4.55 -15.05
CA ALA A 70 -5.80 5.31 -13.89
C ALA A 70 -4.84 6.41 -14.33
N ASN A 71 -5.11 7.65 -13.91
CA ASN A 71 -4.34 8.83 -14.32
C ASN A 71 -3.33 9.27 -13.24
N SER A 72 -2.34 10.04 -13.65
CA SER A 72 -1.39 10.66 -12.73
C SER A 72 -2.07 11.62 -11.77
N GLY A 73 -1.66 11.61 -10.48
CA GLY A 73 -2.24 12.45 -9.44
C GLY A 73 -3.67 12.09 -9.03
N GLU A 74 -4.27 11.04 -9.62
CA GLU A 74 -5.61 10.56 -9.32
C GLU A 74 -5.57 9.43 -8.28
N ILE A 75 -6.65 9.34 -7.49
CA ILE A 75 -6.93 8.17 -6.66
C ILE A 75 -8.11 7.43 -7.29
N LEU A 76 -7.83 6.36 -8.01
CA LEU A 76 -8.86 5.50 -8.58
C LEU A 76 -9.37 4.51 -7.51
N GLY A 77 -10.64 4.63 -7.15
CA GLY A 77 -11.30 3.72 -6.20
C GLY A 77 -11.94 2.53 -6.91
N ILE A 78 -11.58 1.31 -6.51
CA ILE A 78 -12.19 0.07 -7.00
C ILE A 78 -13.00 -0.56 -5.88
N ALA A 79 -14.32 -0.47 -5.97
CA ALA A 79 -15.24 -1.01 -4.98
C ALA A 79 -15.70 -2.42 -5.32
N GLY A 80 -15.87 -3.26 -4.31
CA GLY A 80 -16.38 -4.62 -4.44
C GLY A 80 -16.45 -5.34 -3.10
N ILE A 81 -17.17 -6.45 -3.06
CA ILE A 81 -17.14 -7.35 -1.90
C ILE A 81 -15.88 -8.23 -1.93
N SER A 82 -15.54 -8.85 -0.80
CA SER A 82 -14.39 -9.76 -0.72
C SER A 82 -14.48 -10.88 -1.76
N GLY A 83 -13.41 -11.13 -2.50
CA GLY A 83 -13.33 -12.16 -3.54
C GLY A 83 -13.87 -11.77 -4.91
N CYS A 84 -14.21 -10.48 -5.15
CA CYS A 84 -14.67 -9.97 -6.46
C CYS A 84 -13.55 -9.72 -7.49
N GLY A 85 -12.31 -10.14 -7.23
CA GLY A 85 -11.22 -10.01 -8.20
C GLY A 85 -10.33 -8.79 -8.01
N GLN A 86 -10.54 -7.94 -6.99
CA GLN A 86 -9.68 -6.78 -6.71
C GLN A 86 -8.23 -7.19 -6.46
N LYS A 87 -8.02 -8.27 -5.72
CA LYS A 87 -6.69 -8.81 -5.45
C LYS A 87 -6.04 -9.27 -6.75
N GLU A 88 -6.74 -10.07 -7.54
CA GLU A 88 -6.26 -10.61 -8.81
C GLU A 88 -5.93 -9.50 -9.80
N LEU A 89 -6.70 -8.40 -9.79
CA LEU A 89 -6.42 -7.21 -10.61
C LEU A 89 -5.09 -6.55 -10.24
N LEU A 90 -4.89 -6.26 -8.95
CA LEU A 90 -3.65 -5.64 -8.48
C LEU A 90 -2.44 -6.55 -8.68
N GLU A 91 -2.59 -7.86 -8.45
CA GLU A 91 -1.54 -8.86 -8.69
C GLU A 91 -1.21 -8.99 -10.18
N ALA A 92 -2.21 -8.88 -11.08
CA ALA A 92 -1.98 -8.88 -12.52
C ALA A 92 -1.18 -7.64 -12.97
N ILE A 93 -1.52 -6.45 -12.46
CA ILE A 93 -0.78 -5.21 -12.72
C ILE A 93 0.67 -5.32 -12.21
N ALA A 94 0.87 -5.96 -11.07
CA ALA A 94 2.19 -6.15 -10.46
C ALA A 94 3.01 -7.28 -11.09
N GLY A 95 2.47 -8.02 -12.09
CA GLY A 95 3.16 -9.15 -12.70
C GLY A 95 3.23 -10.41 -11.81
N LEU A 96 2.35 -10.50 -10.80
CA LEU A 96 2.28 -11.63 -9.86
C LEU A 96 1.22 -12.66 -10.24
N GLN A 97 0.26 -12.28 -11.09
CA GLN A 97 -0.86 -13.11 -11.52
C GLN A 97 -0.83 -13.30 -13.05
N PRO A 98 -0.92 -14.52 -13.58
CA PRO A 98 -1.03 -14.74 -15.02
C PRO A 98 -2.36 -14.20 -15.54
N VAL A 99 -2.32 -13.62 -16.73
CA VAL A 99 -3.47 -13.03 -17.45
C VAL A 99 -3.86 -13.96 -18.58
N GLU A 100 -5.17 -14.21 -18.74
CA GLU A 100 -5.69 -15.03 -19.85
C GLU A 100 -5.78 -14.23 -21.15
N SER A 101 -6.30 -13.00 -21.09
CA SER A 101 -6.44 -12.10 -22.24
C SER A 101 -6.55 -10.64 -21.82
N GLY A 102 -6.38 -9.74 -22.77
CA GLY A 102 -6.41 -8.30 -22.58
C GLY A 102 -5.02 -7.69 -22.62
N SER A 103 -4.90 -6.44 -22.16
CA SER A 103 -3.62 -5.73 -22.02
C SER A 103 -3.59 -4.88 -20.76
N ILE A 104 -2.39 -4.70 -20.20
CA ILE A 104 -2.08 -3.79 -19.09
C ILE A 104 -0.87 -2.98 -19.54
N SER A 105 -1.04 -1.69 -19.80
CA SER A 105 0.04 -0.82 -20.25
C SER A 105 0.36 0.25 -19.21
N TYR A 106 1.65 0.48 -18.97
CA TYR A 106 2.15 1.66 -18.29
C TYR A 106 2.42 2.75 -19.34
N VAL A 107 1.93 3.96 -19.10
CA VAL A 107 2.10 5.09 -20.01
C VAL A 107 3.09 6.09 -19.41
N GLU A 108 4.19 6.32 -20.10
CA GLU A 108 5.21 7.29 -19.72
C GLU A 108 4.75 8.74 -19.95
N ASP A 109 5.48 9.71 -19.45
CA ASP A 109 5.17 11.14 -19.60
C ASP A 109 5.16 11.63 -21.06
N ASP A 110 5.94 10.99 -21.90
CA ASP A 110 6.02 11.25 -23.34
C ASP A 110 4.89 10.58 -24.15
N GLY A 111 4.03 9.80 -23.50
CA GLY A 111 2.91 9.08 -24.10
C GLY A 111 3.28 7.70 -24.65
N LYS A 112 4.52 7.24 -24.46
CA LYS A 112 4.90 5.87 -24.80
C LYS A 112 4.21 4.90 -23.86
N ALA A 113 3.62 3.84 -24.39
CA ALA A 113 2.94 2.79 -23.65
C ALA A 113 3.76 1.51 -23.68
N ASP A 114 4.09 1.00 -22.48
CA ASP A 114 4.85 -0.23 -22.30
C ASP A 114 3.94 -1.32 -21.71
N GLU A 115 3.83 -2.46 -22.40
CA GLU A 115 3.00 -3.59 -21.99
C GLU A 115 3.62 -4.29 -20.77
N LEU A 116 2.81 -4.54 -19.74
CA LEU A 116 3.21 -5.20 -18.49
C LEU A 116 2.89 -6.70 -18.48
N ILE A 117 1.91 -7.17 -19.25
CA ILE A 117 1.54 -8.59 -19.27
C ILE A 117 2.72 -9.46 -19.69
N GLY A 118 2.88 -10.57 -18.99
CA GLY A 118 3.97 -11.52 -19.24
C GLY A 118 5.33 -11.12 -18.68
N LYS A 119 5.40 -9.98 -17.99
CA LYS A 119 6.60 -9.55 -17.27
C LYS A 119 6.48 -9.88 -15.80
N ASP A 120 7.56 -10.31 -15.20
CA ASP A 120 7.66 -10.46 -13.75
C ASP A 120 7.91 -9.10 -13.06
N PRO A 121 7.74 -8.99 -11.73
CA PRO A 121 7.92 -7.72 -11.01
C PRO A 121 9.30 -7.08 -11.18
N LEU A 122 10.34 -7.88 -11.45
CA LEU A 122 11.70 -7.37 -11.66
C LEU A 122 11.82 -6.74 -13.05
N ALA A 123 11.30 -7.41 -14.08
CA ALA A 123 11.26 -6.89 -15.44
C ALA A 123 10.44 -5.58 -15.50
N ILE A 124 9.33 -5.50 -14.77
CA ILE A 124 8.53 -4.27 -14.63
C ILE A 124 9.36 -3.14 -13.99
N ALA A 125 10.08 -3.44 -12.91
CA ALA A 125 10.95 -2.47 -12.24
C ALA A 125 12.14 -2.02 -13.12
N ASP A 126 12.72 -2.92 -13.90
CA ASP A 126 13.83 -2.63 -14.83
C ASP A 126 13.38 -1.71 -15.99
N MET A 127 12.08 -1.65 -16.29
CA MET A 127 11.48 -0.69 -17.23
C MET A 127 11.29 0.72 -16.62
N GLY A 128 11.66 0.92 -15.36
CA GLY A 128 11.46 2.19 -14.65
C GLY A 128 10.09 2.33 -13.98
N VAL A 129 9.26 1.29 -14.02
CA VAL A 129 7.94 1.29 -13.38
C VAL A 129 8.07 0.89 -11.91
N ALA A 130 8.05 1.88 -11.03
CA ALA A 130 8.15 1.67 -9.58
C ALA A 130 6.75 1.49 -8.98
N LEU A 131 6.33 0.22 -8.86
CA LEU A 131 5.06 -0.13 -8.22
C LEU A 131 5.21 -0.18 -6.71
N SER A 132 4.31 0.50 -5.97
CA SER A 132 4.12 0.32 -4.54
C SER A 132 2.89 -0.52 -4.28
N PHE A 133 3.12 -1.73 -3.78
CA PHE A 133 2.08 -2.71 -3.54
C PHE A 133 1.80 -2.87 -2.04
N VAL A 134 0.60 -2.49 -1.60
CA VAL A 134 0.14 -2.64 -0.22
C VAL A 134 -0.94 -3.72 -0.17
N PRO A 135 -0.58 -4.99 0.08
CA PRO A 135 -1.52 -6.10 0.09
C PRO A 135 -2.43 -6.09 1.31
N GLU A 136 -3.56 -6.79 1.22
CA GLU A 136 -4.47 -7.04 2.33
C GLU A 136 -3.75 -7.82 3.46
N ASP A 137 -3.04 -8.89 3.10
CA ASP A 137 -2.19 -9.64 4.05
C ASP A 137 -0.84 -8.93 4.25
N ARG A 138 -0.82 -8.08 5.26
CA ARG A 138 0.34 -7.24 5.58
C ARG A 138 1.58 -8.01 6.00
N LEU A 139 1.41 -9.15 6.69
CA LEU A 139 2.51 -9.95 7.24
C LEU A 139 2.85 -11.19 6.41
N GLY A 140 1.96 -11.62 5.51
CA GLY A 140 2.21 -12.73 4.60
C GLY A 140 2.83 -12.27 3.28
N MET A 141 2.42 -11.09 2.78
CA MET A 141 2.85 -10.57 1.48
C MET A 141 3.58 -9.22 1.57
N GLY A 142 3.19 -8.37 2.52
CA GLY A 142 3.72 -6.99 2.61
C GLY A 142 5.05 -6.92 3.37
N LEU A 143 5.10 -7.45 4.57
CA LEU A 143 6.25 -7.41 5.49
C LEU A 143 6.60 -8.81 5.97
N VAL A 144 7.85 -9.02 6.36
CA VAL A 144 8.31 -10.27 6.99
C VAL A 144 8.19 -10.11 8.50
N GLY A 145 7.17 -10.75 9.09
CA GLY A 145 6.82 -10.56 10.49
C GLY A 145 7.94 -10.84 11.52
N ASN A 146 8.85 -11.77 11.22
CA ASN A 146 9.97 -12.12 12.09
C ASN A 146 11.18 -11.18 11.97
N MET A 147 11.26 -10.40 10.90
CA MET A 147 12.28 -9.37 10.71
C MET A 147 11.91 -8.11 11.50
N ASP A 148 12.91 -7.35 11.91
CA ASP A 148 12.72 -6.04 12.53
C ASP A 148 12.33 -4.97 11.48
N LEU A 149 12.03 -3.74 11.95
CA LEU A 149 11.63 -2.66 11.08
C LEU A 149 12.74 -2.32 10.07
N ALA A 150 13.98 -2.27 10.52
CA ALA A 150 15.12 -1.90 9.67
C ALA A 150 15.37 -2.95 8.56
N ASP A 151 15.30 -4.22 8.90
CA ASP A 151 15.45 -5.29 7.91
C ASP A 151 14.29 -5.32 6.91
N ASN A 152 13.06 -5.00 7.34
CA ASN A 152 11.92 -4.85 6.43
C ASN A 152 12.08 -3.67 5.46
N MET A 153 12.68 -2.54 5.88
CA MET A 153 13.03 -1.43 4.96
C MET A 153 14.08 -1.87 3.94
N MET A 154 15.01 -2.74 4.32
CA MET A 154 16.07 -3.24 3.44
C MET A 154 15.51 -4.08 2.28
N LEU A 155 14.37 -4.76 2.44
CA LEU A 155 13.78 -5.60 1.38
C LEU A 155 13.54 -4.85 0.05
N ARG A 156 13.34 -3.55 0.08
CA ARG A 156 13.17 -2.71 -1.13
C ARG A 156 14.49 -2.16 -1.67
N SER A 157 15.57 -2.20 -0.90
CA SER A 157 16.82 -1.51 -1.23
C SER A 157 18.06 -2.41 -1.26
N TYR A 158 17.94 -3.70 -0.93
CA TYR A 158 19.10 -4.61 -0.83
C TYR A 158 19.92 -4.71 -2.11
N ARG A 159 19.34 -4.47 -3.29
CA ARG A 159 19.99 -4.46 -4.60
C ARG A 159 20.72 -3.15 -4.93
N ARG A 160 20.46 -2.07 -4.18
CA ARG A 160 21.04 -0.74 -4.43
C ARG A 160 22.46 -0.59 -3.84
N GLY A 161 22.98 -1.60 -3.14
CA GLY A 161 24.35 -1.63 -2.59
C GLY A 161 25.41 -1.70 -3.67
N HIS A 162 26.59 -1.14 -3.40
CA HIS A 162 27.77 -1.27 -4.26
C HIS A 162 28.66 -2.43 -3.82
N GLY A 163 28.90 -3.37 -4.73
CA GLY A 163 29.81 -4.51 -4.51
C GLY A 163 29.17 -5.66 -3.72
N GLN A 164 29.98 -6.36 -2.91
CA GLN A 164 29.58 -7.56 -2.16
C GLN A 164 28.94 -7.26 -0.80
N PHE A 165 28.83 -5.98 -0.41
CA PHE A 165 28.31 -5.59 0.90
C PHE A 165 26.94 -4.90 0.76
N THR A 166 26.01 -5.34 1.61
CA THR A 166 24.69 -4.73 1.70
C THR A 166 24.74 -3.46 2.57
N ASP A 167 24.18 -2.36 2.09
CA ASP A 167 23.99 -1.16 2.91
C ASP A 167 22.97 -1.43 4.02
N ARG A 168 23.40 -1.32 5.26
CA ARG A 168 22.55 -1.45 6.46
C ARG A 168 22.28 -0.11 7.16
N LYS A 169 22.94 0.97 6.72
CA LYS A 169 22.77 2.29 7.36
C LYS A 169 21.52 2.99 6.85
N SER A 170 21.34 3.04 5.53
CA SER A 170 20.17 3.70 4.92
C SER A 170 18.84 3.10 5.33
N PRO A 171 18.65 1.75 5.35
CA PRO A 171 17.41 1.14 5.85
C PRO A 171 17.12 1.45 7.32
N ARG A 172 18.16 1.53 8.18
CA ARG A 172 17.99 1.91 9.59
C ARG A 172 17.54 3.37 9.76
N LYS A 173 18.14 4.27 8.97
CA LYS A 173 17.73 5.67 8.95
C LYS A 173 16.28 5.80 8.49
N LEU A 174 15.92 5.14 7.38
CA LEU A 174 14.55 5.11 6.89
C LEU A 174 13.57 4.53 7.90
N ALA A 175 13.93 3.45 8.59
CA ALA A 175 13.07 2.87 9.63
C ALA A 175 12.80 3.86 10.77
N GLN A 176 13.82 4.66 11.17
CA GLN A 176 13.63 5.68 12.19
C GLN A 176 12.76 6.83 11.67
N GLU A 177 12.99 7.31 10.45
CA GLU A 177 12.16 8.35 9.81
C GLU A 177 10.69 7.92 9.74
N VAL A 178 10.41 6.68 9.30
CA VAL A 178 9.04 6.13 9.27
C VAL A 178 8.41 6.05 10.65
N VAL A 179 9.19 5.68 11.68
CA VAL A 179 8.72 5.64 13.07
C VAL A 179 8.32 7.03 13.55
N ASP A 180 9.15 8.02 13.27
CA ASP A 180 8.96 9.40 13.75
C ASP A 180 7.84 10.11 12.96
N ASP A 181 7.85 10.04 11.63
CA ASP A 181 6.90 10.74 10.75
C ASP A 181 5.47 10.18 10.84
N LEU A 182 5.34 8.86 11.00
CA LEU A 182 4.05 8.20 11.08
C LEU A 182 3.63 7.86 12.52
N GLU A 183 4.40 8.31 13.50
CA GLU A 183 4.12 8.07 14.92
C GLU A 183 3.85 6.58 15.21
N VAL A 184 4.80 5.71 14.77
CA VAL A 184 4.69 4.26 14.99
C VAL A 184 4.98 3.95 16.44
N SER A 185 3.99 3.41 17.15
CA SER A 185 4.18 2.97 18.54
C SER A 185 5.00 1.68 18.56
N THR A 186 6.29 1.80 18.91
CA THR A 186 7.26 0.68 18.98
C THR A 186 8.32 0.94 20.06
N PRO A 187 8.88 -0.10 20.70
CA PRO A 187 10.06 0.05 21.56
C PRO A 187 11.33 0.52 20.82
N GLY A 188 11.37 0.36 19.48
CA GLY A 188 12.50 0.76 18.64
C GLY A 188 12.54 0.01 17.31
N ILE A 189 13.39 0.48 16.39
CA ILE A 189 13.49 -0.05 15.01
C ILE A 189 13.98 -1.50 14.93
N SER A 190 14.55 -2.05 16.00
CA SER A 190 14.97 -3.46 16.10
C SER A 190 13.85 -4.38 16.61
N THR A 191 12.63 -3.88 16.75
CA THR A 191 11.47 -4.68 17.14
C THR A 191 10.96 -5.50 15.96
N PRO A 192 10.77 -6.84 16.09
CA PRO A 192 10.12 -7.63 15.06
C PRO A 192 8.70 -7.11 14.76
N VAL A 193 8.39 -6.95 13.47
CA VAL A 193 7.13 -6.31 13.03
C VAL A 193 5.89 -7.02 13.54
N ARG A 194 5.92 -8.35 13.69
CA ARG A 194 4.82 -9.14 14.27
C ARG A 194 4.43 -8.76 15.71
N ARG A 195 5.29 -8.03 16.43
CA ARG A 195 5.00 -7.55 17.80
C ARG A 195 4.25 -6.22 17.82
N LEU A 196 4.11 -5.58 16.69
CA LEU A 196 3.36 -4.34 16.56
C LEU A 196 1.86 -4.61 16.50
N SER A 197 1.06 -3.62 16.87
CA SER A 197 -0.38 -3.65 16.59
C SER A 197 -0.66 -3.57 15.09
N GLY A 198 -1.84 -4.05 14.63
CA GLY A 198 -2.20 -4.04 13.22
C GLY A 198 -2.10 -2.66 12.57
N GLY A 199 -2.49 -1.58 13.27
CA GLY A 199 -2.34 -0.21 12.79
C GLY A 199 -0.88 0.21 12.62
N ASN A 200 0.00 -0.16 13.56
CA ASN A 200 1.43 0.13 13.45
C ASN A 200 2.11 -0.69 12.35
N VAL A 201 1.72 -1.95 12.16
CA VAL A 201 2.15 -2.76 10.99
C VAL A 201 1.79 -2.06 9.68
N GLN A 202 0.57 -1.51 9.58
CA GLN A 202 0.13 -0.77 8.40
C GLN A 202 0.94 0.50 8.18
N LYS A 203 1.21 1.28 9.22
CA LYS A 203 2.06 2.48 9.16
C LYS A 203 3.47 2.15 8.63
N VAL A 204 4.09 1.09 9.15
CA VAL A 204 5.42 0.63 8.70
C VAL A 204 5.40 0.22 7.24
N LEU A 205 4.39 -0.54 6.80
CA LEU A 205 4.26 -0.97 5.40
C LEU A 205 4.08 0.23 4.47
N VAL A 206 3.11 1.09 4.76
CA VAL A 206 2.81 2.29 3.94
C VAL A 206 4.01 3.24 3.91
N GLY A 207 4.66 3.48 5.04
CA GLY A 207 5.86 4.33 5.11
C GLY A 207 7.00 3.81 4.24
N ARG A 208 7.25 2.49 4.23
CA ARG A 208 8.23 1.85 3.34
C ARG A 208 7.88 2.05 1.86
N GLU A 209 6.62 1.82 1.51
CA GLU A 209 6.18 1.93 0.12
C GLU A 209 6.23 3.37 -0.40
N ILE A 210 5.79 4.35 0.38
CA ILE A 210 5.87 5.79 0.03
C ILE A 210 7.33 6.23 -0.13
N ALA A 211 8.21 5.81 0.78
CA ALA A 211 9.64 6.15 0.73
C ALA A 211 10.37 5.55 -0.48
N SER A 212 9.78 4.57 -1.16
CA SER A 212 10.34 4.01 -2.40
C SER A 212 10.17 4.94 -3.60
N ALA A 213 9.46 6.07 -3.46
CA ALA A 213 9.10 7.02 -4.51
C ALA A 213 8.43 6.32 -5.72
N PRO A 214 7.24 5.73 -5.51
CA PRO A 214 6.57 4.98 -6.55
C PRO A 214 6.12 5.88 -7.71
N THR A 215 6.04 5.29 -8.90
CA THR A 215 5.40 5.89 -10.07
C THR A 215 3.93 5.47 -10.20
N VAL A 216 3.57 4.33 -9.54
CA VAL A 216 2.21 3.78 -9.43
C VAL A 216 1.99 3.18 -8.05
#